data_c2bbb7c4bb78cb9ca383539ffcbaa6ee
#
_entry.id   c2bbb7c4bb78cb9ca383539ffcbaa6ee
#
_cell.length_a   1.000
_cell.length_b   1.000
_cell.length_c   1.000
_cell.angle_alpha   90.00
_cell.angle_beta   90.00
_cell.angle_gamma   90.00
#
_symmetry.space_group_name_H-M   'P 1'
#
loop_
_entity.id
_entity.type
_entity.pdbx_description
1 polymer ?
#
loop_
_entity_poly.entity_id
_entity_poly.type
_entity_poly.pdbx_seq_one_letter_code
_entity_poly.pdbx_strand_id
1 'polypeptide(L)'
;MFDRQSIHIALLLWGAIFALIAALCMFMSRNFEREKRRWMLFMQLTCAVLLCSDALAWAFRGGAGLSGYLIVRISNFLVFVMSDLILFFFHGYTCFCLFHKSGGKDALVVWRIRAGYLTAIVGVILVIISQFTNLYYYFDSENFYHRSPAYIISLLVPMTGMLLDLTLIVQYRKNVSREIFMALISYITLPFIAAVALLFYYGISLINIAISISMILMFVTAMEEQDQNLARKEREATELRVSLMMSQISPHFLYNSLNSIYHLCDKDVGLAK
;
A
#
# COMPACT_ATOMS: atom_id res chain seq x y z
N MET A 1 1.78 2.93 -36.23
CA MET A 1 2.87 2.96 -35.22
C MET A 1 2.34 3.76 -34.03
N PHE A 2 2.17 3.12 -32.87
CA PHE A 2 1.66 3.84 -31.69
C PHE A 2 2.67 4.92 -31.27
N ASP A 3 2.21 6.15 -31.09
CA ASP A 3 3.03 7.25 -30.58
C ASP A 3 3.42 6.96 -29.11
N ARG A 4 4.65 7.33 -28.72
CA ARG A 4 5.16 7.17 -27.36
C ARG A 4 4.22 7.77 -26.30
N GLN A 5 3.59 8.90 -26.62
CA GLN A 5 2.64 9.57 -25.75
C GLN A 5 1.39 8.72 -25.51
N SER A 6 0.83 8.11 -26.57
CA SER A 6 -0.35 7.25 -26.48
C SER A 6 -0.09 6.00 -25.63
N ILE A 7 1.08 5.37 -25.79
CA ILE A 7 1.50 4.22 -24.97
C ILE A 7 1.62 4.63 -23.52
N HIS A 8 2.23 5.79 -23.25
CA HIS A 8 2.41 6.28 -21.89
C HIS A 8 1.07 6.56 -21.20
N ILE A 9 0.15 7.27 -21.87
CA ILE A 9 -1.20 7.53 -21.36
C ILE A 9 -1.94 6.22 -21.09
N ALA A 10 -1.84 5.23 -22.00
CA ALA A 10 -2.47 3.93 -21.80
C ALA A 10 -1.94 3.21 -20.56
N LEU A 11 -0.63 3.22 -20.31
CA LEU A 11 -0.01 2.62 -19.11
C LEU A 11 -0.50 3.29 -17.82
N LEU A 12 -0.60 4.63 -17.81
CA LEU A 12 -1.11 5.36 -16.66
C LEU A 12 -2.58 5.03 -16.38
N LEU A 13 -3.42 4.98 -17.43
CA LEU A 13 -4.83 4.62 -17.29
C LEU A 13 -5.03 3.17 -16.81
N TRP A 14 -4.23 2.23 -17.33
CA TRP A 14 -4.22 0.85 -16.82
C TRP A 14 -3.84 0.80 -15.33
N GLY A 15 -2.80 1.50 -14.93
CA GLY A 15 -2.42 1.61 -13.52
C GLY A 15 -3.55 2.19 -12.65
N ALA A 16 -4.24 3.23 -13.15
CA ALA A 16 -5.39 3.83 -12.46
C ALA A 16 -6.55 2.84 -12.30
N ILE A 17 -6.88 2.07 -13.33
CA ILE A 17 -7.92 1.03 -13.28
C ILE A 17 -7.55 -0.03 -12.23
N PHE A 18 -6.31 -0.52 -12.21
CA PHE A 18 -5.87 -1.47 -11.17
C PHE A 18 -5.98 -0.89 -9.77
N ALA A 19 -5.58 0.37 -9.57
CA ALA A 19 -5.70 1.04 -8.27
C ALA A 19 -7.17 1.17 -7.83
N LEU A 20 -8.09 1.50 -8.75
CA LEU A 20 -9.53 1.55 -8.46
C LEU A 20 -10.12 0.18 -8.12
N ILE A 21 -9.74 -0.87 -8.86
CA ILE A 21 -10.17 -2.24 -8.55
C ILE A 21 -9.65 -2.65 -7.16
N ALA A 22 -8.38 -2.39 -6.85
CA ALA A 22 -7.81 -2.66 -5.54
C ALA A 22 -8.52 -1.88 -4.42
N ALA A 23 -8.84 -0.60 -4.65
CA ALA A 23 -9.61 0.21 -3.71
C ALA A 23 -11.01 -0.38 -3.48
N LEU A 24 -11.70 -0.81 -4.53
CA LEU A 24 -13.01 -1.46 -4.44
C LEU A 24 -12.95 -2.78 -3.66
N CYS A 25 -11.95 -3.63 -3.94
CA CYS A 25 -11.73 -4.86 -3.19
C CYS A 25 -11.48 -4.58 -1.70
N MET A 26 -10.65 -3.57 -1.38
CA MET A 26 -10.43 -3.14 0.00
C MET A 26 -11.70 -2.61 0.67
N PHE A 27 -12.50 -1.84 -0.05
CA PHE A 27 -13.77 -1.31 0.47
C PHE A 27 -14.77 -2.44 0.81
N MET A 28 -14.89 -3.44 -0.07
CA MET A 28 -15.81 -4.58 0.10
C MET A 28 -15.31 -5.57 1.15
N SER A 29 -14.01 -5.67 1.40
CA SER A 29 -13.45 -6.65 2.34
C SER A 29 -13.72 -6.25 3.79
N ARG A 30 -14.66 -6.96 4.43
CA ARG A 30 -15.05 -6.74 5.85
C ARG A 30 -14.08 -7.36 6.85
N ASN A 31 -13.26 -8.31 6.41
CA ASN A 31 -12.40 -9.11 7.29
C ASN A 31 -11.06 -8.43 7.61
N PHE A 32 -10.75 -7.31 6.93
CA PHE A 32 -9.57 -6.52 7.23
C PHE A 32 -9.72 -5.75 8.54
N GLU A 33 -8.62 -5.62 9.26
CA GLU A 33 -8.52 -4.68 10.36
C GLU A 33 -8.80 -3.25 9.89
N ARG A 34 -9.70 -2.54 10.58
CA ARG A 34 -10.28 -1.27 10.11
C ARG A 34 -9.22 -0.22 9.77
N GLU A 35 -8.16 -0.12 10.58
CA GLU A 35 -7.09 0.86 10.36
C GLU A 35 -6.24 0.49 9.15
N LYS A 36 -5.78 -0.78 9.06
CA LYS A 36 -5.02 -1.29 7.92
C LYS A 36 -5.76 -1.07 6.60
N ARG A 37 -7.07 -1.40 6.59
CA ARG A 37 -7.95 -1.21 5.45
C ARG A 37 -8.05 0.25 5.05
N ARG A 38 -8.20 1.19 6.00
CA ARG A 38 -8.28 2.62 5.71
C ARG A 38 -7.00 3.16 5.04
N TRP A 39 -5.83 2.83 5.59
CA TRP A 39 -4.56 3.25 5.01
C TRP A 39 -4.41 2.74 3.58
N MET A 40 -4.64 1.45 3.33
CA MET A 40 -4.57 0.86 1.99
C MET A 40 -5.60 1.46 1.03
N LEU A 41 -6.85 1.66 1.48
CA LEU A 41 -7.90 2.27 0.66
C LEU A 41 -7.51 3.68 0.19
N PHE A 42 -7.06 4.53 1.12
CA PHE A 42 -6.64 5.89 0.77
C PHE A 42 -5.40 5.91 -0.13
N MET A 43 -4.45 5.02 0.09
CA MET A 43 -3.30 4.87 -0.83
C MET A 43 -3.75 4.53 -2.26
N GLN A 44 -4.63 3.54 -2.42
CA GLN A 44 -5.11 3.14 -3.75
C GLN A 44 -5.93 4.23 -4.43
N LEU A 45 -6.82 4.90 -3.70
CA LEU A 45 -7.60 6.02 -4.24
C LEU A 45 -6.69 7.20 -4.66
N THR A 46 -5.72 7.55 -3.83
CA THR A 46 -4.74 8.60 -4.15
C THR A 46 -3.89 8.22 -5.35
N CYS A 47 -3.47 6.96 -5.47
CA CYS A 47 -2.75 6.44 -6.63
C CYS A 47 -3.60 6.54 -7.91
N ALA A 48 -4.87 6.18 -7.86
CA ALA A 48 -5.77 6.31 -9.01
C ALA A 48 -5.92 7.76 -9.47
N VAL A 49 -6.10 8.69 -8.52
CA VAL A 49 -6.18 10.14 -8.84
C VAL A 49 -4.86 10.65 -9.41
N LEU A 50 -3.71 10.25 -8.84
CA LEU A 50 -2.37 10.57 -9.34
C LEU A 50 -2.22 10.17 -10.81
N LEU A 51 -2.51 8.91 -11.12
CA LEU A 51 -2.32 8.36 -12.47
C LEU A 51 -3.30 8.94 -13.49
N CYS A 52 -4.56 9.16 -13.10
CA CYS A 52 -5.53 9.86 -13.94
C CYS A 52 -5.10 11.30 -14.22
N SER A 53 -4.62 12.02 -13.20
CA SER A 53 -4.14 13.39 -13.35
C SER A 53 -2.92 13.47 -14.26
N ASP A 54 -1.97 12.54 -14.12
CA ASP A 54 -0.79 12.47 -14.99
C ASP A 54 -1.21 12.15 -16.44
N ALA A 55 -2.12 11.22 -16.66
CA ALA A 55 -2.65 10.90 -17.98
C ALA A 55 -3.34 12.12 -18.63
N LEU A 56 -4.12 12.90 -17.88
CA LEU A 56 -4.75 14.14 -18.34
C LEU A 56 -3.72 15.23 -18.65
N ALA A 57 -2.69 15.40 -17.81
CA ALA A 57 -1.61 16.36 -18.07
C ALA A 57 -0.89 16.06 -19.38
N TRP A 58 -0.67 14.77 -19.71
CA TRP A 58 -0.08 14.34 -20.98
C TRP A 58 -1.03 14.46 -22.16
N ALA A 59 -2.30 14.11 -22.01
CA ALA A 59 -3.30 14.13 -23.06
C ALA A 59 -3.61 15.56 -23.55
N PHE A 60 -3.62 16.53 -22.63
CA PHE A 60 -3.97 17.93 -22.93
C PHE A 60 -2.74 18.86 -23.00
N ARG A 61 -1.52 18.30 -23.05
CA ARG A 61 -0.28 19.07 -23.17
C ARG A 61 -0.32 19.98 -24.41
N GLY A 62 -0.08 21.30 -24.24
CA GLY A 62 -0.19 22.28 -25.32
C GLY A 62 -1.62 22.52 -25.79
N GLY A 63 -2.64 22.09 -25.03
CA GLY A 63 -4.04 22.27 -25.38
C GLY A 63 -4.44 23.73 -25.45
N ALA A 64 -5.08 24.09 -26.58
CA ALA A 64 -5.59 25.43 -26.82
C ALA A 64 -6.94 25.68 -26.13
N GLY A 65 -7.26 26.94 -25.87
CA GLY A 65 -8.52 27.35 -25.24
C GLY A 65 -8.56 27.22 -23.74
N LEU A 66 -9.64 27.70 -23.12
CA LEU A 66 -9.79 27.76 -21.67
C LEU A 66 -9.79 26.34 -21.01
N SER A 67 -10.43 25.36 -21.63
CA SER A 67 -10.50 24.00 -21.13
C SER A 67 -9.12 23.33 -21.12
N GLY A 68 -8.36 23.41 -22.22
CA GLY A 68 -6.99 22.89 -22.27
C GLY A 68 -6.07 23.56 -21.25
N TYR A 69 -6.18 24.88 -21.12
CA TYR A 69 -5.43 25.66 -20.13
C TYR A 69 -5.68 25.19 -18.70
N LEU A 70 -6.94 25.02 -18.29
CA LEU A 70 -7.30 24.63 -16.94
C LEU A 70 -6.94 23.16 -16.65
N ILE A 71 -7.24 22.25 -17.59
CA ILE A 71 -6.98 20.82 -17.40
C ILE A 71 -5.49 20.58 -17.14
N VAL A 72 -4.61 21.13 -17.97
CA VAL A 72 -3.15 20.91 -17.83
C VAL A 72 -2.63 21.43 -16.49
N ARG A 73 -3.06 22.62 -16.06
CA ARG A 73 -2.60 23.23 -14.81
C ARG A 73 -3.11 22.48 -13.58
N ILE A 74 -4.42 22.16 -13.54
CA ILE A 74 -5.03 21.43 -12.44
C ILE A 74 -4.43 20.02 -12.36
N SER A 75 -4.26 19.34 -13.50
CA SER A 75 -3.71 17.98 -13.53
C SER A 75 -2.27 17.96 -13.03
N ASN A 76 -1.41 18.87 -13.48
CA ASN A 76 -0.03 18.92 -12.97
C ASN A 76 0.03 19.26 -11.46
N PHE A 77 -0.81 20.20 -11.00
CA PHE A 77 -0.91 20.47 -9.56
C PHE A 77 -1.30 19.22 -8.78
N LEU A 78 -2.33 18.49 -9.23
CA LEU A 78 -2.78 17.26 -8.61
C LEU A 78 -1.71 16.16 -8.62
N VAL A 79 -0.92 16.03 -9.68
CA VAL A 79 0.19 15.06 -9.73
C VAL A 79 1.16 15.27 -8.57
N PHE A 80 1.59 16.49 -8.30
CA PHE A 80 2.51 16.78 -7.19
C PHE A 80 1.84 16.57 -5.81
N VAL A 81 0.63 17.10 -5.62
CA VAL A 81 -0.10 16.94 -4.34
C VAL A 81 -0.37 15.46 -4.04
N MET A 82 -0.84 14.69 -5.03
CA MET A 82 -1.14 13.27 -4.83
C MET A 82 0.12 12.45 -4.59
N SER A 83 1.28 12.84 -5.16
CA SER A 83 2.56 12.19 -4.87
C SER A 83 2.97 12.34 -3.41
N ASP A 84 2.79 13.52 -2.81
CA ASP A 84 3.07 13.73 -1.39
C ASP A 84 2.02 13.06 -0.48
N LEU A 85 0.75 13.08 -0.88
CA LEU A 85 -0.33 12.40 -0.12
C LEU A 85 -0.17 10.87 -0.12
N ILE A 86 0.29 10.29 -1.22
CA ILE A 86 0.53 8.85 -1.26
C ILE A 86 1.65 8.44 -0.29
N LEU A 87 2.68 9.28 -0.16
CA LEU A 87 3.75 9.10 0.81
C LEU A 87 3.22 9.21 2.25
N PHE A 88 2.34 10.18 2.52
CA PHE A 88 1.67 10.32 3.82
C PHE A 88 0.92 9.04 4.21
N PHE A 89 0.11 8.50 3.30
CA PHE A 89 -0.65 7.27 3.54
C PHE A 89 0.25 6.04 3.63
N PHE A 90 1.30 5.96 2.80
CA PHE A 90 2.31 4.91 2.89
C PHE A 90 3.02 4.90 4.24
N HIS A 91 3.44 6.07 4.74
CA HIS A 91 4.03 6.22 6.06
C HIS A 91 3.08 5.72 7.15
N GLY A 92 1.80 6.10 7.09
CA GLY A 92 0.76 5.64 8.02
C GLY A 92 0.59 4.11 7.98
N TYR A 93 0.53 3.53 6.80
CA TYR A 93 0.45 2.08 6.61
C TYR A 93 1.68 1.35 7.17
N THR A 94 2.87 1.87 6.88
CA THR A 94 4.15 1.35 7.39
C THR A 94 4.20 1.38 8.92
N CYS A 95 3.85 2.51 9.53
CA CYS A 95 3.78 2.66 10.97
C CYS A 95 2.76 1.70 11.60
N PHE A 96 1.62 1.51 10.96
CA PHE A 96 0.63 0.52 11.40
C PHE A 96 1.22 -0.89 11.37
N CYS A 97 1.80 -1.32 10.24
CA CYS A 97 2.37 -2.66 10.11
C CYS A 97 3.48 -2.93 11.13
N LEU A 98 4.36 -1.96 11.37
CA LEU A 98 5.52 -2.14 12.26
C LEU A 98 5.17 -2.07 13.76
N PHE A 99 4.16 -1.28 14.16
CA PHE A 99 3.97 -0.91 15.57
C PHE A 99 2.60 -1.28 16.16
N HIS A 100 1.65 -1.77 15.36
CA HIS A 100 0.31 -2.08 15.86
C HIS A 100 0.32 -3.15 16.97
N LYS A 101 1.19 -4.16 16.84
CA LYS A 101 1.32 -5.25 17.81
C LYS A 101 2.36 -4.98 18.91
N SER A 102 3.18 -3.94 18.77
CA SER A 102 4.24 -3.60 19.72
C SER A 102 3.75 -2.58 20.72
N GLY A 103 3.60 -2.94 21.97
CA GLY A 103 2.99 -2.13 23.03
C GLY A 103 3.81 -0.92 23.53
N GLY A 104 5.00 -0.65 23.05
CA GLY A 104 5.85 0.46 23.49
C GLY A 104 6.61 1.10 22.34
N LYS A 105 6.62 2.43 22.26
CA LYS A 105 7.42 3.20 21.31
C LYS A 105 8.40 4.07 22.08
N ASP A 106 9.67 3.88 21.84
CA ASP A 106 10.71 4.77 22.34
C ASP A 106 10.51 6.19 21.83
N ALA A 107 10.92 7.19 22.60
CA ALA A 107 10.79 8.61 22.22
C ALA A 107 11.40 8.91 20.84
N LEU A 108 12.52 8.29 20.51
CA LEU A 108 13.18 8.40 19.21
C LEU A 108 12.30 7.90 18.07
N VAL A 109 11.60 6.77 18.26
CA VAL A 109 10.67 6.22 17.27
C VAL A 109 9.48 7.15 17.04
N VAL A 110 8.90 7.68 18.12
CA VAL A 110 7.80 8.64 18.03
C VAL A 110 8.22 9.90 17.27
N TRP A 111 9.42 10.39 17.49
CA TRP A 111 9.94 11.54 16.76
C TRP A 111 10.09 11.24 15.25
N ARG A 112 10.63 10.08 14.89
CA ARG A 112 10.79 9.66 13.48
C ARG A 112 9.44 9.49 12.78
N ILE A 113 8.43 8.93 13.47
CA ILE A 113 7.06 8.83 12.96
C ILE A 113 6.50 10.23 12.68
N ARG A 114 6.65 11.17 13.62
CA ARG A 114 6.21 12.55 13.41
C ARG A 114 6.95 13.24 12.28
N ALA A 115 8.26 13.01 12.15
CA ALA A 115 9.07 13.55 11.07
C ALA A 115 8.62 13.04 9.70
N GLY A 116 8.26 11.74 9.56
CA GLY A 116 7.71 11.18 8.33
C GLY A 116 6.40 11.84 7.87
N TYR A 117 5.46 12.07 8.80
CA TYR A 117 4.26 12.84 8.47
C TYR A 117 4.56 14.29 8.11
N LEU A 118 5.50 14.92 8.83
CA LEU A 118 5.89 16.31 8.59
C LEU A 118 6.51 16.49 7.20
N THR A 119 7.34 15.56 6.71
CA THR A 119 7.91 15.65 5.35
C THR A 119 6.83 15.68 4.29
N ALA A 120 5.80 14.83 4.38
CA ALA A 120 4.69 14.83 3.42
C ALA A 120 3.87 16.13 3.49
N ILE A 121 3.61 16.66 4.69
CA ILE A 121 2.89 17.93 4.87
C ILE A 121 3.70 19.09 4.28
N VAL A 122 5.01 19.13 4.53
CA VAL A 122 5.91 20.14 3.96
C VAL A 122 5.92 20.05 2.44
N GLY A 123 5.93 18.83 1.87
CA GLY A 123 5.82 18.60 0.43
C GLY A 123 4.58 19.29 -0.16
N VAL A 124 3.39 19.00 0.40
CA VAL A 124 2.13 19.62 -0.04
C VAL A 124 2.16 21.15 0.07
N ILE A 125 2.68 21.69 1.16
CA ILE A 125 2.81 23.15 1.35
C ILE A 125 3.71 23.76 0.26
N LEU A 126 4.84 23.14 -0.05
CA LEU A 126 5.76 23.59 -1.09
C LEU A 126 5.13 23.52 -2.50
N VAL A 127 4.28 22.51 -2.78
CA VAL A 127 3.50 22.45 -4.03
C VAL A 127 2.54 23.64 -4.13
N ILE A 128 1.86 24.01 -3.04
CA ILE A 128 0.97 25.18 -3.01
C ILE A 128 1.77 26.48 -3.23
N ILE A 129 2.90 26.64 -2.54
CA ILE A 129 3.79 27.80 -2.73
C ILE A 129 4.27 27.88 -4.18
N SER A 130 4.57 26.74 -4.80
CA SER A 130 5.03 26.65 -6.20
C SER A 130 4.02 27.21 -7.19
N GLN A 131 2.70 27.21 -6.89
CA GLN A 131 1.69 27.80 -7.78
C GLN A 131 1.87 29.33 -7.91
N PHE A 132 2.41 30.00 -6.91
CA PHE A 132 2.61 31.45 -6.89
C PHE A 132 4.03 31.87 -7.24
N THR A 133 5.00 30.99 -7.04
CA THR A 133 6.44 31.29 -7.18
C THR A 133 7.10 30.64 -8.39
N ASN A 134 6.38 29.73 -9.07
CA ASN A 134 6.96 28.86 -10.10
C ASN A 134 8.19 28.06 -9.60
N LEU A 135 8.18 27.65 -8.32
CA LEU A 135 9.32 27.00 -7.68
C LEU A 135 9.67 25.66 -8.37
N TYR A 136 8.66 24.82 -8.65
CA TYR A 136 8.86 23.48 -9.20
C TYR A 136 8.75 23.47 -10.73
N TYR A 137 7.80 24.24 -11.28
CA TYR A 137 7.51 24.26 -12.69
C TYR A 137 6.79 25.55 -13.09
N TYR A 138 6.78 25.82 -14.38
CA TYR A 138 6.01 26.89 -14.99
C TYR A 138 5.43 26.44 -16.33
N PHE A 139 4.47 27.18 -16.87
CA PHE A 139 3.90 26.97 -18.19
C PHE A 139 4.24 28.15 -19.08
N ASP A 140 4.61 27.85 -20.33
CA ASP A 140 4.83 28.87 -21.34
C ASP A 140 3.50 29.41 -21.94
N SER A 141 3.60 30.31 -22.92
CA SER A 141 2.46 30.90 -23.61
C SER A 141 1.64 29.90 -24.41
N GLU A 142 2.23 28.78 -24.82
CA GLU A 142 1.58 27.69 -25.54
C GLU A 142 1.06 26.58 -24.62
N ASN A 143 1.06 26.85 -23.31
CA ASN A 143 0.61 25.92 -22.26
C ASN A 143 1.40 24.60 -22.19
N PHE A 144 2.71 24.65 -22.53
CA PHE A 144 3.63 23.54 -22.28
C PHE A 144 4.26 23.65 -20.88
N TYR A 145 4.35 22.50 -20.22
CA TYR A 145 4.99 22.35 -18.93
C TYR A 145 6.52 22.39 -19.06
N HIS A 146 7.15 23.20 -18.22
CA HIS A 146 8.61 23.29 -18.08
C HIS A 146 9.04 23.15 -16.61
N ARG A 147 10.12 22.43 -16.37
CA ARG A 147 10.71 22.32 -15.03
C ARG A 147 11.46 23.60 -14.71
N SER A 148 11.26 24.12 -13.49
CA SER A 148 12.04 25.24 -12.95
C SER A 148 13.42 24.77 -12.44
N PRO A 149 14.40 25.64 -12.27
CA PRO A 149 15.71 25.28 -11.72
C PRO A 149 15.64 24.60 -10.34
N ALA A 150 14.66 24.95 -9.50
CA ALA A 150 14.44 24.39 -8.20
C ALA A 150 13.56 23.12 -8.20
N TYR A 151 13.23 22.56 -9.37
CA TYR A 151 12.47 21.31 -9.51
C TYR A 151 13.04 20.16 -8.65
N ILE A 152 14.35 20.13 -8.45
CA ILE A 152 15.01 19.10 -7.64
C ILE A 152 14.45 19.00 -6.21
N ILE A 153 13.93 20.10 -5.65
CA ILE A 153 13.32 20.12 -4.31
C ILE A 153 12.08 19.24 -4.26
N SER A 154 11.29 19.20 -5.36
CA SER A 154 10.11 18.33 -5.46
C SER A 154 10.44 16.84 -5.41
N LEU A 155 11.68 16.45 -5.66
CA LEU A 155 12.17 15.07 -5.52
C LEU A 155 12.82 14.84 -4.16
N LEU A 156 13.59 15.80 -3.66
CA LEU A 156 14.35 15.66 -2.40
C LEU A 156 13.43 15.53 -1.18
N VAL A 157 12.32 16.27 -1.13
CA VAL A 157 11.40 16.23 0.02
C VAL A 157 10.73 14.85 0.15
N PRO A 158 10.09 14.26 -0.88
CA PRO A 158 9.58 12.90 -0.82
C PRO A 158 10.67 11.86 -0.53
N MET A 159 11.89 12.02 -1.09
CA MET A 159 13.00 11.10 -0.84
C MET A 159 13.44 11.08 0.62
N THR A 160 13.43 12.22 1.32
CA THR A 160 13.74 12.25 2.77
C THR A 160 12.70 11.46 3.58
N GLY A 161 11.42 11.57 3.25
CA GLY A 161 10.35 10.76 3.84
C GLY A 161 10.55 9.27 3.60
N MET A 162 10.84 8.87 2.35
CA MET A 162 11.12 7.47 2.00
C MET A 162 12.35 6.92 2.72
N LEU A 163 13.40 7.72 2.90
CA LEU A 163 14.59 7.31 3.67
C LEU A 163 14.27 7.11 5.15
N LEU A 164 13.44 7.97 5.76
CA LEU A 164 12.97 7.77 7.13
C LEU A 164 12.18 6.46 7.25
N ASP A 165 11.27 6.17 6.31
CA ASP A 165 10.53 4.91 6.28
C ASP A 165 11.45 3.71 6.10
N LEU A 166 12.42 3.78 5.19
CA LEU A 166 13.41 2.73 4.99
C LEU A 166 14.14 2.39 6.30
N THR A 167 14.57 3.41 7.05
CA THR A 167 15.25 3.20 8.34
C THR A 167 14.33 2.52 9.38
N LEU A 168 13.02 2.85 9.40
CA LEU A 168 12.05 2.20 10.27
C LEU A 168 11.81 0.74 9.84
N ILE A 169 11.59 0.49 8.56
CA ILE A 169 11.32 -0.84 8.00
C ILE A 169 12.49 -1.80 8.27
N VAL A 170 13.73 -1.35 8.02
CA VAL A 170 14.92 -2.18 8.22
C VAL A 170 15.16 -2.46 9.70
N GLN A 171 15.04 -1.45 10.57
CA GLN A 171 15.24 -1.58 12.01
C GLN A 171 14.22 -2.52 12.65
N TYR A 172 12.94 -2.41 12.25
CA TYR A 172 11.83 -3.15 12.84
C TYR A 172 11.34 -4.30 11.97
N ARG A 173 12.19 -4.81 11.05
CA ARG A 173 11.83 -5.90 10.11
C ARG A 173 11.29 -7.16 10.77
N LYS A 174 11.63 -7.40 12.04
CA LYS A 174 11.18 -8.58 12.81
C LYS A 174 9.70 -8.50 13.24
N ASN A 175 9.09 -7.32 13.14
CA ASN A 175 7.71 -7.09 13.55
C ASN A 175 6.70 -7.42 12.43
N VAL A 176 7.18 -7.66 11.22
CA VAL A 176 6.34 -7.95 10.04
C VAL A 176 6.78 -9.25 9.38
N SER A 177 5.87 -9.86 8.61
CA SER A 177 6.19 -11.04 7.80
C SER A 177 7.19 -10.68 6.69
N ARG A 178 7.86 -11.70 6.14
CA ARG A 178 8.82 -11.52 5.05
C ARG A 178 8.16 -10.89 3.82
N GLU A 179 6.94 -11.30 3.53
CA GLU A 179 6.16 -10.83 2.37
C GLU A 179 5.83 -9.34 2.50
N ILE A 180 5.34 -8.91 3.69
CA ILE A 180 5.07 -7.49 3.96
C ILE A 180 6.37 -6.68 3.91
N PHE A 181 7.46 -7.19 4.49
CA PHE A 181 8.75 -6.51 4.43
C PHE A 181 9.18 -6.27 2.98
N MET A 182 9.08 -7.29 2.11
CA MET A 182 9.43 -7.17 0.69
C MET A 182 8.51 -6.18 -0.05
N ALA A 183 7.21 -6.17 0.25
CA ALA A 183 6.27 -5.22 -0.34
C ALA A 183 6.57 -3.77 0.08
N LEU A 184 6.86 -3.52 1.36
CA LEU A 184 7.24 -2.19 1.85
C LEU A 184 8.56 -1.70 1.23
N ILE A 185 9.56 -2.59 1.11
CA ILE A 185 10.84 -2.26 0.45
C ILE A 185 10.63 -1.98 -1.04
N SER A 186 9.78 -2.75 -1.72
CA SER A 186 9.51 -2.53 -3.16
C SER A 186 8.94 -1.14 -3.43
N TYR A 187 8.09 -0.62 -2.53
CA TYR A 187 7.52 0.72 -2.65
C TYR A 187 8.58 1.83 -2.59
N ILE A 188 9.69 1.60 -1.90
CA ILE A 188 10.80 2.57 -1.82
C ILE A 188 11.77 2.35 -2.98
N THR A 189 12.13 1.11 -3.26
CA THR A 189 13.19 0.78 -4.23
C THR A 189 12.76 0.99 -5.68
N LEU A 190 11.53 0.62 -6.06
CA LEU A 190 11.08 0.76 -7.45
C LEU A 190 10.98 2.24 -7.90
N PRO A 191 10.35 3.17 -7.15
CA PRO A 191 10.37 4.58 -7.50
C PRO A 191 11.77 5.20 -7.46
N PHE A 192 12.65 4.73 -6.56
CA PHE A 192 14.04 5.19 -6.52
C PHE A 192 14.80 4.78 -7.80
N ILE A 193 14.68 3.53 -8.23
CA ILE A 193 15.27 3.06 -9.49
C ILE A 193 14.70 3.85 -10.67
N ALA A 194 13.38 4.09 -10.69
CA ALA A 194 12.73 4.89 -11.72
C ALA A 194 13.24 6.34 -11.72
N ALA A 195 13.46 6.95 -10.55
CA ALA A 195 14.03 8.30 -10.44
C ALA A 195 15.45 8.37 -11.01
N VAL A 196 16.29 7.38 -10.75
CA VAL A 196 17.64 7.26 -11.34
C VAL A 196 17.53 7.08 -12.86
N ALA A 197 16.63 6.24 -13.34
CA ALA A 197 16.42 6.02 -14.78
C ALA A 197 15.95 7.30 -15.50
N LEU A 198 15.19 8.17 -14.85
CA LEU A 198 14.78 9.47 -15.40
C LEU A 198 15.95 10.45 -15.66
N LEU A 199 17.11 10.22 -15.09
CA LEU A 199 18.33 10.98 -15.43
C LEU A 199 18.78 10.67 -16.85
N PHE A 200 18.49 9.46 -17.37
CA PHE A 200 18.92 8.98 -18.68
C PHE A 200 17.78 9.01 -19.72
N TYR A 201 16.52 8.89 -19.28
CA TYR A 201 15.34 8.80 -20.15
C TYR A 201 14.34 9.91 -19.82
N TYR A 202 14.32 10.94 -20.65
CA TYR A 202 13.35 12.04 -20.54
C TYR A 202 12.06 11.73 -21.33
N GLY A 203 10.90 12.10 -20.77
CA GLY A 203 9.62 12.11 -21.50
C GLY A 203 8.64 10.99 -21.16
N ILE A 204 8.86 10.25 -20.06
CA ILE A 204 7.90 9.25 -19.51
C ILE A 204 7.86 9.41 -18.00
N SER A 205 6.67 9.33 -17.38
CA SER A 205 6.52 9.40 -15.90
C SER A 205 6.86 8.05 -15.26
N LEU A 206 8.12 7.61 -15.39
CA LEU A 206 8.58 6.30 -14.88
C LEU A 206 8.33 6.13 -13.38
N ILE A 207 8.42 7.21 -12.59
CA ILE A 207 8.17 7.17 -11.14
C ILE A 207 6.71 6.77 -10.87
N ASN A 208 5.75 7.35 -11.58
CA ASN A 208 4.33 7.08 -11.37
C ASN A 208 3.96 5.64 -11.78
N ILE A 209 4.58 5.12 -12.83
CA ILE A 209 4.45 3.70 -13.23
C ILE A 209 5.06 2.79 -12.14
N ALA A 210 6.23 3.11 -11.62
CA ALA A 210 6.87 2.36 -10.55
C ALA A 210 6.03 2.36 -9.27
N ILE A 211 5.43 3.50 -8.90
CA ILE A 211 4.48 3.61 -7.78
C ILE A 211 3.29 2.68 -8.01
N SER A 212 2.69 2.67 -9.21
CA SER A 212 1.55 1.80 -9.50
C SER A 212 1.89 0.31 -9.37
N ILE A 213 3.04 -0.12 -9.85
CA ILE A 213 3.52 -1.50 -9.70
C ILE A 213 3.71 -1.85 -8.21
N SER A 214 4.36 -0.97 -7.44
CA SER A 214 4.55 -1.17 -6.01
C SER A 214 3.23 -1.26 -5.26
N MET A 215 2.23 -0.46 -5.65
CA MET A 215 0.89 -0.48 -5.07
C MET A 215 0.17 -1.81 -5.33
N ILE A 216 0.32 -2.38 -6.52
CA ILE A 216 -0.22 -3.71 -6.84
C ILE A 216 0.44 -4.77 -5.96
N LEU A 217 1.77 -4.75 -5.84
CA LEU A 217 2.50 -5.68 -4.98
C LEU A 217 2.06 -5.58 -3.52
N MET A 218 1.92 -4.38 -2.99
CA MET A 218 1.43 -4.16 -1.62
C MET A 218 0.00 -4.67 -1.43
N PHE A 219 -0.88 -4.44 -2.42
CA PHE A 219 -2.25 -4.92 -2.38
C PHE A 219 -2.30 -6.45 -2.35
N VAL A 220 -1.60 -7.12 -3.27
CA VAL A 220 -1.54 -8.59 -3.36
C VAL A 220 -1.01 -9.18 -2.05
N THR A 221 0.10 -8.65 -1.53
CA THR A 221 0.69 -9.10 -0.26
C THR A 221 -0.27 -8.90 0.94
N ALA A 222 -0.98 -7.77 0.96
CA ALA A 222 -1.95 -7.51 2.04
C ALA A 222 -3.14 -8.48 1.98
N MET A 223 -3.61 -8.85 0.78
CA MET A 223 -4.66 -9.83 0.58
C MET A 223 -4.19 -11.23 1.02
N GLU A 224 -3.00 -11.64 0.59
CA GLU A 224 -2.42 -12.93 0.96
C GLU A 224 -2.24 -13.07 2.49
N GLU A 225 -1.72 -12.04 3.16
CA GLU A 225 -1.61 -12.03 4.63
C GLU A 225 -2.98 -12.17 5.30
N GLN A 226 -4.00 -11.51 4.75
CA GLN A 226 -5.36 -11.58 5.27
C GLN A 226 -5.93 -13.00 5.15
N ASP A 227 -5.75 -13.63 3.99
CA ASP A 227 -6.23 -15.00 3.75
C ASP A 227 -5.52 -16.00 4.68
N GLN A 228 -4.22 -15.87 4.89
CA GLN A 228 -3.45 -16.67 5.83
C GLN A 228 -3.94 -16.49 7.28
N ASN A 229 -4.22 -15.23 7.69
CA ASN A 229 -4.75 -14.92 9.01
C ASN A 229 -6.16 -15.52 9.22
N LEU A 230 -7.00 -15.50 8.20
CA LEU A 230 -8.34 -16.07 8.22
C LEU A 230 -8.27 -17.60 8.37
N ALA A 231 -7.48 -18.25 7.52
CA ALA A 231 -7.26 -19.69 7.56
C ALA A 231 -6.71 -20.16 8.93
N ARG A 232 -5.81 -19.39 9.54
CA ARG A 232 -5.30 -19.67 10.89
C ARG A 232 -6.40 -19.59 11.93
N LYS A 233 -7.22 -18.55 11.92
CA LYS A 233 -8.35 -18.38 12.85
C LYS A 233 -9.38 -19.51 12.71
N GLU A 234 -9.65 -19.97 11.50
CA GLU A 234 -10.55 -21.08 11.24
C GLU A 234 -10.00 -22.40 11.79
N ARG A 235 -8.70 -22.65 11.65
CA ARG A 235 -8.03 -23.82 12.26
C ARG A 235 -8.12 -23.77 13.80
N GLU A 236 -7.74 -22.63 14.40
CA GLU A 236 -7.82 -22.43 15.86
C GLU A 236 -9.26 -22.64 16.37
N ALA A 237 -10.27 -22.12 15.66
CA ALA A 237 -11.67 -22.34 16.01
C ALA A 237 -12.11 -23.80 15.89
N THR A 238 -11.62 -24.53 14.88
CA THR A 238 -11.90 -25.94 14.67
C THR A 238 -11.24 -26.79 15.77
N GLU A 239 -9.98 -26.54 16.10
CA GLU A 239 -9.27 -27.21 17.19
C GLU A 239 -9.97 -26.99 18.54
N LEU A 240 -10.42 -25.78 18.81
CA LEU A 240 -11.19 -25.47 20.03
C LEU A 240 -12.53 -26.24 20.05
N ARG A 241 -13.26 -26.31 18.93
CA ARG A 241 -14.50 -27.11 18.85
C ARG A 241 -14.25 -28.60 19.12
N VAL A 242 -13.21 -29.17 18.51
CA VAL A 242 -12.81 -30.56 18.75
C VAL A 242 -12.46 -30.79 20.23
N SER A 243 -11.69 -29.89 20.83
CA SER A 243 -11.33 -29.95 22.26
C SER A 243 -12.57 -29.88 23.16
N LEU A 244 -13.53 -28.99 22.84
CA LEU A 244 -14.80 -28.90 23.57
C LEU A 244 -15.63 -30.19 23.42
N MET A 245 -15.74 -30.75 22.22
CA MET A 245 -16.42 -32.05 22.01
C MET A 245 -15.79 -33.15 22.79
N MET A 246 -14.45 -33.25 22.79
CA MET A 246 -13.70 -34.24 23.58
C MET A 246 -13.92 -34.08 25.08
N SER A 247 -14.00 -32.83 25.58
CA SER A 247 -14.24 -32.57 26.99
C SER A 247 -15.67 -32.94 27.46
N GLN A 248 -16.64 -32.94 26.50
CA GLN A 248 -18.02 -33.37 26.79
C GLN A 248 -18.15 -34.92 26.87
N ILE A 249 -17.20 -35.67 26.32
CA ILE A 249 -17.16 -37.11 26.51
C ILE A 249 -16.68 -37.36 27.93
N SER A 250 -17.60 -37.75 28.82
CA SER A 250 -17.26 -38.02 30.21
C SER A 250 -16.18 -39.10 30.27
N PRO A 251 -14.99 -38.81 30.85
CA PRO A 251 -13.93 -39.81 31.01
C PRO A 251 -14.43 -41.08 31.75
N HIS A 252 -15.37 -40.90 32.65
CA HIS A 252 -16.00 -41.99 33.39
C HIS A 252 -16.89 -42.87 32.49
N PHE A 253 -17.63 -42.26 31.52
CA PHE A 253 -18.41 -43.02 30.54
C PHE A 253 -17.49 -43.86 29.64
N LEU A 254 -16.40 -43.26 29.15
CA LEU A 254 -15.42 -43.95 28.30
C LEU A 254 -14.78 -45.11 29.03
N TYR A 255 -14.34 -44.88 30.29
CA TYR A 255 -13.74 -45.90 31.15
C TYR A 255 -14.73 -47.04 31.40
N ASN A 256 -15.97 -46.75 31.76
CA ASN A 256 -16.98 -47.75 32.00
C ASN A 256 -17.34 -48.54 30.73
N SER A 257 -17.41 -47.88 29.56
CA SER A 257 -17.68 -48.56 28.30
C SER A 257 -16.54 -49.47 27.89
N LEU A 258 -15.30 -49.01 27.99
CA LEU A 258 -14.10 -49.84 27.73
C LEU A 258 -14.00 -51.02 28.71
N ASN A 259 -14.29 -50.78 29.98
CA ASN A 259 -14.26 -51.85 31.00
C ASN A 259 -15.36 -52.89 30.77
N SER A 260 -16.53 -52.45 30.32
CA SER A 260 -17.63 -53.36 29.94
C SER A 260 -17.25 -54.20 28.70
N ILE A 261 -16.63 -53.59 27.69
CA ILE A 261 -16.14 -54.34 26.51
C ILE A 261 -15.04 -55.33 26.92
N TYR A 262 -14.10 -54.92 27.77
CA TYR A 262 -13.06 -55.80 28.29
C TYR A 262 -13.63 -57.01 29.00
N HIS A 263 -14.62 -56.84 29.91
CA HIS A 263 -15.28 -57.92 30.61
C HIS A 263 -16.10 -58.82 29.67
N LEU A 264 -16.67 -58.28 28.58
CA LEU A 264 -17.36 -59.08 27.57
C LEU A 264 -16.40 -59.93 26.76
N CYS A 265 -15.23 -59.40 26.40
CA CYS A 265 -14.19 -60.13 25.69
C CYS A 265 -13.65 -61.31 26.52
N ASP A 266 -13.61 -61.15 27.86
CA ASP A 266 -13.14 -62.19 28.80
C ASP A 266 -14.17 -63.31 29.00
N LYS A 267 -15.49 -63.01 28.81
CA LYS A 267 -16.57 -63.99 28.99
C LYS A 267 -17.03 -64.61 27.65
N ASP A 268 -17.19 -63.86 26.61
CA ASP A 268 -17.61 -64.36 25.30
C ASP A 268 -17.22 -63.35 24.19
N VAL A 269 -16.30 -63.74 23.33
CA VAL A 269 -15.80 -62.94 22.23
C VAL A 269 -16.90 -62.60 21.19
N GLY A 270 -17.98 -63.38 21.15
CA GLY A 270 -19.13 -63.13 20.25
C GLY A 270 -20.01 -61.97 20.69
N LEU A 271 -20.10 -61.69 22.01
CA LEU A 271 -20.87 -60.57 22.56
C LEU A 271 -20.11 -59.26 22.63
N ALA A 272 -18.80 -59.25 22.40
CA ALA A 272 -17.95 -58.08 22.36
C ALA A 272 -17.88 -57.38 21.00
N LYS A 273 -18.36 -58.02 19.95
CA LYS A 273 -18.49 -57.46 18.61
C LYS A 273 -19.80 -56.72 18.46
#